data_e733e95e2fe52bb1fa2d2259d7830f5f
#
_entry.id   e733e95e2fe52bb1fa2d2259d7830f5f
#
_cell.length_a   1.000
_cell.length_b   1.000
_cell.length_c   1.000
_cell.angle_alpha   90.00
_cell.angle_beta   90.00
_cell.angle_gamma   90.00
#
_symmetry.space_group_name_H-M   'P 1'
#
loop_
_entity.id
_entity.type
_entity.pdbx_description
1 polymer ?
#
loop_
_entity_poly.entity_id
_entity_poly.type
_entity_poly.pdbx_seq_one_letter_code
_entity_poly.pdbx_strand_id
1 'polypeptide(L)'
;MWRQLPNTFMTIRSTEAITRYKQKVAMRFSRAAESYDQYAVFQELVLSELMTRFAPNPNDSWVDIGTGTGRALEAMQSVQPQLSCVALDLSFDMLRQAQQRTAGVSLVCADAESLPFKNAAFDGILSSLAIQWCLHPDHLFKEWFRVLNDHGQVLVSTLVSGSMPELGKAWQLVDGRLHHNQYPELETLLNHCRDAGFKVAGAEQKTLTAYFDSVKEAVYSLKKVGASLVTESTDVVSPSRWKAFESAYQQQATDRGIPLSYEVAFIQLTKVDHG
;
A
#
# COMPACT_ATOMS: atom_id res chain seq x y z
N MET A 1 -0.53 -34.28 9.28
CA MET A 1 -0.11 -33.43 10.42
C MET A 1 0.40 -32.11 9.84
N TRP A 2 -0.51 -31.18 9.56
CA TRP A 2 -0.20 -29.91 8.91
C TRP A 2 0.30 -28.94 10.00
N ARG A 3 1.58 -28.59 9.96
CA ARG A 3 2.10 -27.48 10.78
C ARG A 3 1.51 -26.19 10.22
N GLN A 4 0.74 -25.51 11.06
CA GLN A 4 0.27 -24.15 10.81
C GLN A 4 1.47 -23.27 10.46
N LEU A 5 1.48 -22.69 9.25
CA LEU A 5 2.39 -21.63 8.88
C LEU A 5 2.00 -20.38 9.69
N PRO A 6 2.95 -19.61 10.20
CA PRO A 6 2.64 -18.46 11.02
C PRO A 6 1.89 -17.40 10.21
N ASN A 7 0.81 -16.87 10.80
CA ASN A 7 0.04 -15.72 10.34
C ASN A 7 0.97 -14.58 9.89
N THR A 8 0.68 -14.03 8.74
CA THR A 8 1.52 -13.18 7.90
C THR A 8 1.68 -11.72 8.36
N PHE A 9 1.29 -11.39 9.55
CA PHE A 9 1.86 -10.24 10.23
C PHE A 9 3.13 -10.74 10.94
N MET A 10 4.27 -10.36 10.38
CA MET A 10 5.58 -10.71 10.90
C MET A 10 5.61 -10.32 12.39
N THR A 11 5.71 -11.30 13.30
CA THR A 11 5.76 -11.05 14.74
C THR A 11 7.12 -10.44 15.10
N ILE A 12 7.37 -9.23 14.64
CA ILE A 12 8.50 -8.41 15.07
C ILE A 12 8.14 -7.90 16.45
N ARG A 13 8.72 -8.50 17.49
CA ARG A 13 8.35 -8.24 18.89
C ARG A 13 9.25 -7.21 19.60
N SER A 14 10.39 -6.85 19.04
CA SER A 14 11.26 -5.86 19.68
C SER A 14 11.13 -4.49 19.01
N THR A 15 11.11 -3.43 19.80
CA THR A 15 11.08 -2.03 19.33
C THR A 15 12.22 -1.74 18.34
N GLU A 16 13.40 -2.29 18.59
CA GLU A 16 14.55 -2.12 17.70
C GLU A 16 14.33 -2.76 16.32
N ALA A 17 13.75 -3.96 16.28
CA ALA A 17 13.45 -4.65 15.02
C ALA A 17 12.34 -3.94 14.22
N ILE A 18 11.31 -3.38 14.90
CA ILE A 18 10.27 -2.54 14.29
C ILE A 18 10.91 -1.30 13.67
N THR A 19 11.73 -0.58 14.44
CA THR A 19 12.42 0.63 13.95
C THR A 19 13.29 0.32 12.73
N ARG A 20 14.06 -0.75 12.78
CA ARG A 20 14.91 -1.19 11.66
C ARG A 20 14.10 -1.55 10.41
N TYR A 21 12.95 -2.21 10.57
CA TYR A 21 12.04 -2.52 9.47
C TYR A 21 11.52 -1.22 8.82
N LYS A 22 10.97 -0.29 9.60
CA LYS A 22 10.44 0.98 9.12
C LYS A 22 11.51 1.83 8.42
N GLN A 23 12.74 1.86 8.96
CA GLN A 23 13.88 2.49 8.30
C GLN A 23 14.20 1.84 6.94
N LYS A 24 14.16 0.50 6.84
CA LYS A 24 14.36 -0.20 5.57
C LYS A 24 13.27 0.16 4.56
N VAL A 25 12.01 0.24 4.98
CA VAL A 25 10.88 0.66 4.13
C VAL A 25 11.13 2.08 3.62
N ALA A 26 11.34 3.04 4.54
CA ALA A 26 11.61 4.44 4.17
C ALA A 26 12.77 4.57 3.18
N MET A 27 13.91 3.91 3.44
CA MET A 27 15.07 3.95 2.53
C MET A 27 14.79 3.40 1.14
N ARG A 28 13.92 2.40 1.00
CA ARG A 28 13.58 1.84 -0.31
C ARG A 28 12.74 2.80 -1.14
N PHE A 29 11.74 3.40 -0.50
CA PHE A 29 10.93 4.42 -1.15
C PHE A 29 11.75 5.68 -1.47
N SER A 30 12.64 6.11 -0.56
CA SER A 30 13.57 7.20 -0.82
C SER A 30 14.44 6.97 -2.08
N ARG A 31 14.99 5.76 -2.23
CA ARG A 31 15.78 5.41 -3.43
C ARG A 31 14.97 5.36 -4.72
N ALA A 32 13.68 5.07 -4.62
CA ALA A 32 12.78 5.01 -5.77
C ALA A 32 12.19 6.38 -6.14
N ALA A 33 12.19 7.36 -5.24
CA ALA A 33 11.39 8.58 -5.33
C ALA A 33 11.49 9.32 -6.67
N GLU A 34 12.71 9.52 -7.20
CA GLU A 34 12.92 10.23 -8.46
C GLU A 34 12.38 9.50 -9.69
N SER A 35 12.38 8.17 -9.68
CA SER A 35 11.93 7.35 -10.81
C SER A 35 10.58 6.67 -10.57
N TYR A 36 9.98 6.87 -9.40
CA TYR A 36 8.78 6.15 -8.97
C TYR A 36 7.65 6.22 -9.99
N ASP A 37 7.35 7.42 -10.44
CA ASP A 37 6.23 7.67 -11.35
C ASP A 37 6.38 7.02 -12.73
N GLN A 38 7.60 6.77 -13.16
CA GLN A 38 7.88 6.09 -14.44
C GLN A 38 7.46 4.60 -14.41
N TYR A 39 7.41 4.01 -13.21
CA TYR A 39 7.13 2.58 -13.00
C TYR A 39 5.85 2.32 -12.22
N ALA A 40 5.15 3.37 -11.78
CA ALA A 40 3.98 3.28 -10.91
C ALA A 40 2.65 3.02 -11.68
N VAL A 41 2.70 2.31 -12.81
CA VAL A 41 1.51 2.03 -13.66
C VAL A 41 0.41 1.32 -12.87
N PHE A 42 0.79 0.31 -12.08
CA PHE A 42 -0.17 -0.40 -11.24
C PHE A 42 -0.77 0.51 -10.16
N GLN A 43 0.06 1.33 -9.51
CA GLN A 43 -0.39 2.28 -8.48
C GLN A 43 -1.36 3.31 -9.05
N GLU A 44 -1.17 3.72 -10.29
CA GLU A 44 -2.07 4.63 -11.00
C GLU A 44 -3.44 3.99 -11.29
N LEU A 45 -3.46 2.73 -11.71
CA LEU A 45 -4.70 1.97 -11.89
C LEU A 45 -5.48 1.87 -10.56
N VAL A 46 -4.79 1.55 -9.47
CA VAL A 46 -5.41 1.46 -8.14
C VAL A 46 -5.92 2.81 -7.67
N LEU A 47 -5.13 3.87 -7.82
CA LEU A 47 -5.54 5.23 -7.44
C LEU A 47 -6.77 5.68 -8.25
N SER A 48 -6.78 5.47 -9.57
CA SER A 48 -7.92 5.81 -10.42
C SER A 48 -9.21 5.11 -9.97
N GLU A 49 -9.11 3.83 -9.62
CA GLU A 49 -10.24 3.07 -9.09
C GLU A 49 -10.67 3.56 -7.70
N LEU A 50 -9.70 3.88 -6.81
CA LEU A 50 -9.99 4.42 -5.49
C LEU A 50 -10.73 5.77 -5.58
N MET A 51 -10.30 6.64 -6.49
CA MET A 51 -10.88 7.98 -6.68
C MET A 51 -12.32 7.95 -7.18
N THR A 52 -12.81 6.86 -7.76
CA THR A 52 -14.24 6.71 -8.12
C THR A 52 -15.16 6.74 -6.91
N ARG A 53 -14.61 6.52 -5.70
CA ARG A 53 -15.31 6.49 -4.41
C ARG A 53 -15.09 7.77 -3.60
N PHE A 54 -14.27 8.69 -4.11
CA PHE A 54 -13.89 9.91 -3.42
C PHE A 54 -14.94 11.01 -3.63
N ALA A 55 -15.64 11.38 -2.57
CA ALA A 55 -16.71 12.37 -2.60
C ALA A 55 -16.68 13.25 -1.33
N PRO A 56 -15.65 14.12 -1.20
CA PRO A 56 -15.54 15.02 -0.05
C PRO A 56 -16.51 16.20 -0.14
N ASN A 57 -16.80 16.83 1.01
CA ASN A 57 -17.47 18.12 1.01
C ASN A 57 -16.47 19.26 0.73
N PRO A 58 -16.95 20.42 0.24
CA PRO A 58 -16.13 21.61 0.15
C PRO A 58 -15.59 22.02 1.54
N ASN A 59 -14.33 22.43 1.59
CA ASN A 59 -13.60 22.84 2.79
C ASN A 59 -13.31 21.74 3.82
N ASP A 60 -13.58 20.47 3.51
CA ASP A 60 -13.14 19.36 4.36
C ASP A 60 -11.60 19.37 4.51
N SER A 61 -11.13 18.92 5.66
CA SER A 61 -9.71 18.72 5.96
C SER A 61 -9.37 17.25 5.80
N TRP A 62 -8.47 16.94 4.86
CA TRP A 62 -8.06 15.56 4.55
C TRP A 62 -6.57 15.35 4.76
N VAL A 63 -6.19 14.15 5.17
CA VAL A 63 -4.79 13.70 5.16
C VAL A 63 -4.62 12.52 4.21
N ASP A 64 -3.61 12.62 3.35
CA ASP A 64 -3.16 11.51 2.49
C ASP A 64 -2.00 10.80 3.19
N ILE A 65 -2.26 9.57 3.66
CA ILE A 65 -1.31 8.76 4.44
C ILE A 65 -0.58 7.78 3.53
N GLY A 66 0.74 7.92 3.45
CA GLY A 66 1.58 7.25 2.48
C GLY A 66 1.48 7.94 1.11
N THR A 67 1.55 9.27 1.13
CA THR A 67 1.32 10.13 -0.04
C THR A 67 2.26 9.85 -1.23
N GLY A 68 3.43 9.23 -0.97
CA GLY A 68 4.42 8.98 -2.00
C GLY A 68 4.81 10.25 -2.73
N THR A 69 4.72 10.25 -4.06
CA THR A 69 5.03 11.40 -4.91
C THR A 69 3.89 12.42 -5.01
N GLY A 70 2.79 12.27 -4.23
CA GLY A 70 1.69 13.25 -4.18
C GLY A 70 0.62 13.10 -5.26
N ARG A 71 0.57 11.98 -5.99
CA ARG A 71 -0.45 11.74 -7.04
C ARG A 71 -1.87 11.73 -6.50
N ALA A 72 -2.08 11.14 -5.31
CA ALA A 72 -3.39 11.13 -4.69
C ALA A 72 -3.85 12.55 -4.30
N LEU A 73 -2.96 13.36 -3.76
CA LEU A 73 -3.25 14.78 -3.44
C LEU A 73 -3.65 15.58 -4.68
N GLU A 74 -2.90 15.42 -5.78
CA GLU A 74 -3.23 16.07 -7.06
C GLU A 74 -4.62 15.65 -7.54
N ALA A 75 -4.95 14.37 -7.47
CA ALA A 75 -6.28 13.85 -7.83
C ALA A 75 -7.37 14.39 -6.89
N MET A 76 -7.14 14.44 -5.57
CA MET A 76 -8.06 14.99 -4.58
C MET A 76 -8.35 16.47 -4.84
N GLN A 77 -7.31 17.27 -5.07
CA GLN A 77 -7.45 18.70 -5.38
C GLN A 77 -8.12 18.95 -6.74
N SER A 78 -7.94 18.06 -7.70
CA SER A 78 -8.64 18.13 -9.00
C SER A 78 -10.15 17.89 -8.86
N VAL A 79 -10.56 17.00 -7.96
CA VAL A 79 -11.98 16.72 -7.68
C VAL A 79 -12.60 17.85 -6.84
N GLN A 80 -11.86 18.32 -5.82
CA GLN A 80 -12.35 19.37 -4.91
C GLN A 80 -11.22 20.36 -4.57
N PRO A 81 -11.10 21.45 -5.33
CA PRO A 81 -10.02 22.45 -5.16
C PRO A 81 -9.99 23.17 -3.82
N GLN A 82 -11.10 23.14 -3.07
CA GLN A 82 -11.22 23.81 -1.77
C GLN A 82 -10.81 22.94 -0.57
N LEU A 83 -10.36 21.70 -0.82
CA LEU A 83 -9.89 20.83 0.25
C LEU A 83 -8.64 21.40 0.93
N SER A 84 -8.65 21.33 2.25
CA SER A 84 -7.42 21.47 3.02
C SER A 84 -6.73 20.10 3.12
N CYS A 85 -5.56 19.95 2.49
CA CYS A 85 -4.86 18.69 2.45
C CYS A 85 -3.55 18.71 3.25
N VAL A 86 -3.26 17.60 3.91
CA VAL A 86 -1.97 17.28 4.53
C VAL A 86 -1.40 16.04 3.86
N ALA A 87 -0.13 16.07 3.51
CA ALA A 87 0.62 14.93 3.00
C ALA A 87 1.43 14.28 4.11
N LEU A 88 1.28 12.99 4.33
CA LEU A 88 2.09 12.24 5.28
C LEU A 88 2.78 11.06 4.58
N ASP A 89 4.08 10.93 4.79
CA ASP A 89 4.86 9.77 4.33
C ASP A 89 6.01 9.49 5.31
N LEU A 90 6.43 8.23 5.36
CA LEU A 90 7.58 7.81 6.14
C LEU A 90 8.91 8.20 5.47
N SER A 91 8.90 8.40 4.15
CA SER A 91 10.05 8.79 3.33
C SER A 91 10.07 10.29 3.07
N PHE A 92 11.11 10.95 3.55
CA PHE A 92 11.31 12.37 3.30
C PHE A 92 11.52 12.69 1.81
N ASP A 93 12.18 11.80 1.05
CA ASP A 93 12.41 12.03 -0.37
C ASP A 93 11.12 11.89 -1.19
N MET A 94 10.17 11.03 -0.78
CA MET A 94 8.82 11.00 -1.34
C MET A 94 8.10 12.32 -1.11
N LEU A 95 8.14 12.87 0.09
CA LEU A 95 7.53 14.18 0.40
C LEU A 95 8.15 15.31 -0.42
N ARG A 96 9.44 15.26 -0.71
CA ARG A 96 10.09 16.23 -1.61
C ARG A 96 9.52 16.17 -3.05
N GLN A 97 9.19 14.99 -3.55
CA GLN A 97 8.51 14.84 -4.83
C GLN A 97 7.08 15.36 -4.76
N ALA A 98 6.35 15.01 -3.69
CA ALA A 98 4.99 15.52 -3.47
C ALA A 98 4.95 17.06 -3.42
N GLN A 99 5.93 17.69 -2.80
CA GLN A 99 6.06 19.17 -2.74
C GLN A 99 6.17 19.82 -4.12
N GLN A 100 6.84 19.16 -5.06
CA GLN A 100 6.98 19.66 -6.42
C GLN A 100 5.67 19.57 -7.22
N ARG A 101 4.82 18.61 -6.87
CA ARG A 101 3.55 18.34 -7.56
C ARG A 101 2.40 19.17 -7.04
N THR A 102 2.34 19.40 -5.72
CA THR A 102 1.20 20.03 -5.05
C THR A 102 1.62 21.28 -4.29
N ALA A 103 1.16 22.44 -4.75
CA ALA A 103 1.41 23.71 -4.06
C ALA A 103 0.50 23.88 -2.85
N GLY A 104 1.04 24.44 -1.76
CA GLY A 104 0.24 24.84 -0.60
C GLY A 104 -0.18 23.68 0.33
N VAL A 105 0.32 22.45 0.11
CA VAL A 105 0.06 21.30 0.97
C VAL A 105 1.08 21.23 2.11
N SER A 106 0.63 21.00 3.33
CA SER A 106 1.51 20.74 4.48
C SER A 106 2.08 19.34 4.40
N LEU A 107 3.40 19.22 4.57
CA LEU A 107 4.13 17.94 4.47
C LEU A 107 4.55 17.48 5.86
N VAL A 108 4.29 16.23 6.20
CA VAL A 108 4.60 15.64 7.51
C VAL A 108 5.35 14.31 7.31
N CYS A 109 6.61 14.27 7.75
CA CYS A 109 7.39 13.04 7.74
C CYS A 109 7.10 12.27 9.03
N ALA A 110 6.26 11.24 8.97
CA ALA A 110 5.82 10.49 10.13
C ALA A 110 5.37 9.06 9.78
N ASP A 111 5.19 8.26 10.82
CA ASP A 111 4.69 6.91 10.76
C ASP A 111 3.16 6.88 10.78
N ALA A 112 2.55 6.15 9.84
CA ALA A 112 1.10 5.96 9.76
C ALA A 112 0.50 5.28 11.01
N GLU A 113 1.30 4.50 11.75
CA GLU A 113 0.90 3.82 12.99
C GLU A 113 1.09 4.70 14.24
N SER A 114 1.62 5.94 14.08
CA SER A 114 1.83 6.89 15.20
C SER A 114 1.75 8.32 14.66
N LEU A 115 0.54 8.83 14.52
CA LEU A 115 0.27 10.09 13.84
C LEU A 115 0.54 11.31 14.74
N PRO A 116 1.32 12.32 14.29
CA PRO A 116 1.65 13.50 15.08
C PRO A 116 0.54 14.56 15.06
N PHE A 117 -0.70 14.13 15.01
CA PHE A 117 -1.87 15.00 14.96
C PHE A 117 -2.67 14.91 16.25
N LYS A 118 -3.38 15.99 16.59
CA LYS A 118 -4.35 15.99 17.68
C LYS A 118 -5.54 15.09 17.35
N ASN A 119 -6.32 14.74 18.35
CA ASN A 119 -7.62 14.09 18.17
C ASN A 119 -8.54 14.97 17.34
N ALA A 120 -9.40 14.37 16.52
CA ALA A 120 -10.40 15.07 15.72
C ALA A 120 -9.78 16.24 14.93
N ALA A 121 -8.79 15.94 14.08
CA ALA A 121 -8.07 16.91 13.27
C ALA A 121 -8.54 16.94 11.81
N PHE A 122 -9.14 15.85 11.32
CA PHE A 122 -9.47 15.66 9.91
C PHE A 122 -10.90 15.16 9.70
N ASP A 123 -11.51 15.58 8.60
CA ASP A 123 -12.78 15.08 8.13
C ASP A 123 -12.62 13.83 7.27
N GLY A 124 -11.41 13.63 6.73
CA GLY A 124 -11.12 12.44 5.95
C GLY A 124 -9.67 12.00 5.94
N ILE A 125 -9.49 10.70 5.70
CA ILE A 125 -8.20 10.05 5.45
C ILE A 125 -8.29 9.36 4.09
N LEU A 126 -7.30 9.60 3.24
CA LEU A 126 -7.06 8.81 2.04
C LEU A 126 -5.73 8.05 2.21
N SER A 127 -5.68 6.80 1.76
CA SER A 127 -4.43 6.04 1.71
C SER A 127 -4.47 5.06 0.56
N SER A 128 -3.54 5.16 -0.37
CA SER A 128 -3.46 4.28 -1.53
C SER A 128 -2.19 3.45 -1.51
N LEU A 129 -2.32 2.13 -1.39
CA LEU A 129 -1.22 1.16 -1.42
C LEU A 129 -0.07 1.48 -0.43
N ALA A 130 -0.42 1.93 0.79
CA ALA A 130 0.55 2.25 1.83
C ALA A 130 0.47 1.29 3.03
N ILE A 131 -0.74 0.91 3.46
CA ILE A 131 -0.92 0.20 4.73
C ILE A 131 -0.37 -1.24 4.75
N GLN A 132 -0.12 -1.85 3.60
CA GLN A 132 0.54 -3.15 3.51
C GLN A 132 1.99 -3.15 4.04
N TRP A 133 2.57 -1.98 4.29
CA TRP A 133 3.88 -1.79 4.90
C TRP A 133 3.82 -1.57 6.41
N CYS A 134 2.63 -1.45 6.98
CA CYS A 134 2.41 -1.32 8.42
C CYS A 134 2.50 -2.68 9.10
N LEU A 135 3.03 -2.69 10.31
CA LEU A 135 3.25 -3.94 11.09
C LEU A 135 2.08 -4.23 12.02
N HIS A 136 1.38 -3.20 12.49
CA HIS A 136 0.35 -3.29 13.52
C HIS A 136 -0.95 -2.62 13.04
N PRO A 137 -1.75 -3.33 12.22
CA PRO A 137 -3.01 -2.76 11.69
C PRO A 137 -4.00 -2.35 12.79
N ASP A 138 -3.96 -3.02 13.94
CA ASP A 138 -4.76 -2.64 15.11
C ASP A 138 -4.38 -1.27 15.67
N HIS A 139 -3.08 -0.94 15.73
CA HIS A 139 -2.61 0.39 16.11
C HIS A 139 -2.92 1.42 15.01
N LEU A 140 -2.69 1.06 13.76
CA LEU A 140 -2.94 1.92 12.62
C LEU A 140 -4.39 2.44 12.62
N PHE A 141 -5.38 1.54 12.66
CA PHE A 141 -6.78 1.95 12.59
C PHE A 141 -7.25 2.68 13.86
N LYS A 142 -6.69 2.41 15.04
CA LYS A 142 -6.95 3.19 16.25
C LYS A 142 -6.43 4.63 16.13
N GLU A 143 -5.23 4.82 15.58
CA GLU A 143 -4.68 6.16 15.31
C GLU A 143 -5.52 6.91 14.28
N TRP A 144 -5.96 6.25 13.22
CA TRP A 144 -6.85 6.84 12.23
C TRP A 144 -8.19 7.24 12.83
N PHE A 145 -8.78 6.36 13.66
CA PHE A 145 -10.01 6.68 14.39
C PHE A 145 -9.84 7.88 15.32
N ARG A 146 -8.71 7.97 16.02
CA ARG A 146 -8.39 9.07 16.95
C ARG A 146 -8.31 10.42 16.24
N VAL A 147 -7.66 10.50 15.10
CA VAL A 147 -7.41 11.77 14.39
C VAL A 147 -8.60 12.25 13.57
N LEU A 148 -9.57 11.39 13.28
CA LEU A 148 -10.77 11.76 12.55
C LEU A 148 -11.78 12.48 13.43
N ASN A 149 -12.45 13.47 12.85
CA ASN A 149 -13.68 14.08 13.38
C ASN A 149 -14.81 13.04 13.43
N ASP A 150 -15.84 13.30 14.22
CA ASP A 150 -17.06 12.50 14.19
C ASP A 150 -17.68 12.58 12.79
N HIS A 151 -18.19 11.46 12.31
CA HIS A 151 -18.63 11.25 10.92
C HIS A 151 -17.52 11.32 9.87
N GLY A 152 -16.25 11.45 10.28
CA GLY A 152 -15.09 11.46 9.38
C GLY A 152 -14.99 10.16 8.58
N GLN A 153 -14.44 10.26 7.39
CA GLN A 153 -14.40 9.17 6.40
C GLN A 153 -12.97 8.65 6.20
N VAL A 154 -12.85 7.37 5.91
CA VAL A 154 -11.59 6.78 5.42
C VAL A 154 -11.83 6.15 4.06
N LEU A 155 -10.94 6.43 3.14
CA LEU A 155 -10.89 5.80 1.84
C LEU A 155 -9.50 5.17 1.68
N VAL A 156 -9.43 3.84 1.64
CA VAL A 156 -8.17 3.13 1.60
C VAL A 156 -8.16 2.02 0.57
N SER A 157 -7.04 1.90 -0.16
CA SER A 157 -6.72 0.73 -0.98
C SER A 157 -5.46 0.03 -0.47
N THR A 158 -5.48 -1.30 -0.51
CA THR A 158 -4.33 -2.12 -0.08
C THR A 158 -4.33 -3.47 -0.76
N LEU A 159 -3.17 -4.13 -0.75
CA LEU A 159 -3.04 -5.49 -1.25
C LEU A 159 -3.57 -6.49 -0.22
N VAL A 160 -4.26 -7.52 -0.73
CA VAL A 160 -4.79 -8.63 0.07
C VAL A 160 -4.31 -9.98 -0.46
N SER A 161 -4.61 -11.03 0.27
CA SER A 161 -4.29 -12.42 -0.05
C SER A 161 -4.70 -12.77 -1.49
N GLY A 162 -3.89 -13.58 -2.15
CA GLY A 162 -4.07 -13.93 -3.57
C GLY A 162 -3.30 -13.06 -4.55
N SER A 163 -2.66 -11.97 -4.10
CA SER A 163 -1.82 -11.11 -4.96
C SER A 163 -0.59 -11.84 -5.51
N MET A 164 -0.21 -11.50 -6.74
CA MET A 164 0.96 -11.99 -7.47
C MET A 164 0.98 -13.52 -7.68
N PRO A 165 -0.14 -14.14 -8.10
CA PRO A 165 -0.22 -15.59 -8.25
C PRO A 165 0.75 -16.10 -9.32
N GLU A 166 1.07 -15.30 -10.33
CA GLU A 166 2.01 -15.66 -11.40
C GLU A 166 3.42 -15.86 -10.86
N LEU A 167 3.87 -14.95 -9.97
CA LEU A 167 5.16 -15.10 -9.27
C LEU A 167 5.18 -16.35 -8.40
N GLY A 168 4.11 -16.56 -7.62
CA GLY A 168 3.98 -17.73 -6.76
C GLY A 168 4.05 -19.04 -7.52
N LYS A 169 3.30 -19.18 -8.62
CA LYS A 169 3.30 -20.37 -9.50
C LYS A 169 4.66 -20.61 -10.12
N ALA A 170 5.31 -19.57 -10.63
CA ALA A 170 6.63 -19.73 -11.26
C ALA A 170 7.70 -20.20 -10.25
N TRP A 171 7.75 -19.58 -9.05
CA TRP A 171 8.68 -19.99 -8.01
C TRP A 171 8.38 -21.38 -7.43
N GLN A 172 7.10 -21.75 -7.32
CA GLN A 172 6.70 -23.10 -6.89
C GLN A 172 7.30 -24.20 -7.78
N LEU A 173 7.43 -23.93 -9.09
CA LEU A 173 8.05 -24.87 -10.04
C LEU A 173 9.58 -24.92 -9.92
N VAL A 174 10.22 -23.88 -9.38
CA VAL A 174 11.70 -23.80 -9.32
C VAL A 174 12.24 -24.34 -8.00
N ASP A 175 11.66 -23.97 -6.87
CA ASP A 175 12.20 -24.34 -5.55
C ASP A 175 11.12 -24.56 -4.47
N GLY A 176 9.86 -24.46 -4.82
CA GLY A 176 8.73 -24.68 -3.89
C GLY A 176 8.57 -23.61 -2.81
N ARG A 177 9.27 -22.48 -2.93
CA ARG A 177 9.24 -21.40 -1.92
C ARG A 177 8.45 -20.18 -2.42
N LEU A 178 7.91 -19.43 -1.47
CA LEU A 178 7.31 -18.13 -1.75
C LEU A 178 8.41 -17.05 -1.77
N HIS A 179 8.47 -16.31 -2.86
CA HIS A 179 9.45 -15.24 -3.08
C HIS A 179 8.78 -13.85 -3.21
N HIS A 180 7.58 -13.69 -2.62
CA HIS A 180 6.86 -12.43 -2.57
C HIS A 180 6.20 -12.25 -1.20
N ASN A 181 5.81 -11.02 -0.88
CA ASN A 181 5.11 -10.71 0.36
C ASN A 181 3.77 -11.46 0.43
N GLN A 182 3.40 -11.88 1.62
CA GLN A 182 2.07 -12.37 1.93
C GLN A 182 1.24 -11.19 2.47
N TYR A 183 -0.01 -11.14 2.08
CA TYR A 183 -0.95 -10.11 2.50
C TYR A 183 -2.11 -10.74 3.27
N PRO A 184 -2.76 -10.00 4.17
CA PRO A 184 -3.90 -10.52 4.93
C PRO A 184 -5.11 -10.75 4.03
N GLU A 185 -6.03 -11.57 4.50
CA GLU A 185 -7.37 -11.65 3.94
C GLU A 185 -8.13 -10.35 4.18
N LEU A 186 -9.03 -9.97 3.26
CA LEU A 186 -9.85 -8.77 3.38
C LEU A 186 -10.61 -8.75 4.71
N GLU A 187 -11.23 -9.85 5.11
CA GLU A 187 -12.03 -9.92 6.35
C GLU A 187 -11.17 -9.70 7.60
N THR A 188 -9.90 -10.11 7.59
CA THR A 188 -8.95 -9.81 8.67
C THR A 188 -8.75 -8.31 8.84
N LEU A 189 -8.57 -7.57 7.74
CA LEU A 189 -8.45 -6.12 7.76
C LEU A 189 -9.74 -5.45 8.24
N LEU A 190 -10.89 -5.91 7.77
CA LEU A 190 -12.19 -5.38 8.18
C LEU A 190 -12.45 -5.58 9.68
N ASN A 191 -11.99 -6.69 10.26
CA ASN A 191 -12.07 -6.92 11.69
C ASN A 191 -11.22 -5.91 12.47
N HIS A 192 -9.99 -5.63 12.05
CA HIS A 192 -9.17 -4.56 12.66
C HIS A 192 -9.85 -3.19 12.56
N CYS A 193 -10.54 -2.88 11.45
CA CYS A 193 -11.30 -1.64 11.31
C CYS A 193 -12.46 -1.56 12.33
N ARG A 194 -13.24 -2.64 12.45
CA ARG A 194 -14.37 -2.73 13.41
C ARG A 194 -13.89 -2.64 14.86
N ASP A 195 -12.79 -3.35 15.20
CA ASP A 195 -12.20 -3.34 16.54
C ASP A 195 -11.65 -1.96 16.93
N ALA A 196 -11.28 -1.13 15.93
CA ALA A 196 -10.91 0.26 16.15
C ALA A 196 -12.11 1.20 16.32
N GLY A 197 -13.35 0.73 16.11
CA GLY A 197 -14.58 1.51 16.24
C GLY A 197 -15.20 2.00 14.93
N PHE A 198 -14.61 1.68 13.78
CA PHE A 198 -15.17 2.08 12.50
C PHE A 198 -16.40 1.28 12.09
N LYS A 199 -17.35 1.98 11.47
CA LYS A 199 -18.37 1.35 10.62
C LYS A 199 -17.78 1.13 9.22
N VAL A 200 -17.85 -0.09 8.71
CA VAL A 200 -17.52 -0.39 7.32
C VAL A 200 -18.69 0.07 6.44
N ALA A 201 -18.49 1.15 5.69
CA ALA A 201 -19.49 1.70 4.78
C ALA A 201 -19.48 0.97 3.42
N GLY A 202 -18.33 0.45 3.01
CA GLY A 202 -18.17 -0.36 1.81
C GLY A 202 -16.83 -1.09 1.82
N ALA A 203 -16.81 -2.28 1.23
CA ALA A 203 -15.58 -3.03 1.02
C ALA A 203 -15.73 -3.87 -0.25
N GLU A 204 -14.73 -3.81 -1.11
CA GLU A 204 -14.68 -4.54 -2.36
C GLU A 204 -13.26 -5.06 -2.60
N GLN A 205 -13.15 -6.27 -3.10
CA GLN A 205 -11.88 -6.83 -3.58
C GLN A 205 -11.94 -6.96 -5.10
N LYS A 206 -10.91 -6.47 -5.78
CA LYS A 206 -10.78 -6.55 -7.24
C LYS A 206 -9.41 -7.10 -7.62
N THR A 207 -9.39 -7.97 -8.62
CA THR A 207 -8.16 -8.35 -9.31
C THR A 207 -7.79 -7.27 -10.33
N LEU A 208 -6.63 -6.65 -10.16
CA LEU A 208 -6.07 -5.70 -11.13
C LEU A 208 -4.77 -6.28 -11.70
N THR A 209 -4.67 -6.32 -13.03
CA THR A 209 -3.53 -6.91 -13.73
C THR A 209 -2.79 -5.86 -14.55
N ALA A 210 -1.50 -5.70 -14.28
CA ALA A 210 -0.57 -5.00 -15.14
C ALA A 210 0.06 -5.99 -16.14
N TYR A 211 0.35 -5.52 -17.36
CA TYR A 211 0.96 -6.31 -18.42
C TYR A 211 2.30 -5.71 -18.83
N PHE A 212 3.27 -6.55 -19.10
CA PHE A 212 4.64 -6.17 -19.42
C PHE A 212 5.14 -6.91 -20.67
N ASP A 213 6.13 -6.33 -21.34
CA ASP A 213 6.72 -6.96 -22.53
C ASP A 213 7.63 -8.15 -22.19
N SER A 214 8.12 -8.22 -20.95
CA SER A 214 8.98 -9.31 -20.51
C SER A 214 8.81 -9.64 -19.02
N VAL A 215 9.14 -10.87 -18.63
CA VAL A 215 9.21 -11.31 -17.22
C VAL A 215 10.16 -10.43 -16.41
N LYS A 216 11.29 -10.04 -17.03
CA LYS A 216 12.27 -9.16 -16.40
C LYS A 216 11.65 -7.79 -16.03
N GLU A 217 10.89 -7.20 -16.94
CA GLU A 217 10.19 -5.94 -16.68
C GLU A 217 9.13 -6.06 -15.60
N ALA A 218 8.31 -7.12 -15.63
CA ALA A 218 7.32 -7.40 -14.60
C ALA A 218 7.95 -7.48 -13.20
N VAL A 219 9.04 -8.24 -13.05
CA VAL A 219 9.75 -8.36 -11.76
C VAL A 219 10.51 -7.07 -11.40
N TYR A 220 11.03 -6.36 -12.41
CA TYR A 220 11.77 -5.13 -12.19
C TYR A 220 10.86 -3.97 -11.76
N SER A 221 9.60 -3.94 -12.22
CA SER A 221 8.61 -2.95 -11.79
C SER A 221 8.44 -2.95 -10.28
N LEU A 222 8.39 -4.13 -9.63
CA LEU A 222 8.32 -4.25 -8.17
C LEU A 222 9.52 -3.61 -7.45
N LYS A 223 10.73 -3.76 -8.01
CA LYS A 223 11.94 -3.15 -7.44
C LYS A 223 11.94 -1.63 -7.61
N LYS A 224 11.48 -1.16 -8.75
CA LYS A 224 11.51 0.28 -9.12
C LYS A 224 10.53 1.12 -8.30
N VAL A 225 9.41 0.57 -7.89
CA VAL A 225 8.48 1.26 -6.98
C VAL A 225 8.80 1.02 -5.50
N GLY A 226 9.96 0.49 -5.16
CA GLY A 226 10.33 0.20 -3.77
C GLY A 226 9.57 -0.98 -3.14
N ALA A 227 8.69 -1.65 -3.89
CA ALA A 227 7.82 -2.72 -3.42
C ALA A 227 8.49 -4.12 -3.38
N SER A 228 9.81 -4.18 -3.54
CA SER A 228 10.54 -5.45 -3.43
C SER A 228 10.49 -6.00 -2.01
N LEU A 229 10.56 -7.34 -1.90
CA LEU A 229 10.53 -8.07 -0.62
C LEU A 229 11.33 -7.40 0.50
N VAL A 230 10.69 -7.18 1.62
CA VAL A 230 11.33 -6.71 2.86
C VAL A 230 11.88 -7.92 3.66
N THR A 231 11.51 -9.14 3.29
CA THR A 231 11.98 -10.36 3.94
C THR A 231 13.48 -10.56 3.76
N GLU A 232 14.14 -11.01 4.81
CA GLU A 232 15.59 -11.22 4.90
C GLU A 232 16.10 -12.46 4.14
N SER A 233 15.57 -12.78 2.97
CA SER A 233 16.21 -13.83 2.19
C SER A 233 17.53 -13.28 1.64
N THR A 234 18.62 -13.68 2.27
CA THR A 234 20.00 -13.49 1.80
C THR A 234 20.33 -14.38 0.60
N ASP A 235 19.36 -15.16 0.12
CA ASP A 235 19.53 -16.07 -0.99
C ASP A 235 19.70 -15.29 -2.30
N VAL A 236 20.93 -15.15 -2.72
CA VAL A 236 21.27 -14.67 -4.06
C VAL A 236 20.71 -15.68 -5.05
N VAL A 237 19.74 -15.29 -5.84
CA VAL A 237 19.19 -16.13 -6.91
C VAL A 237 20.28 -16.39 -7.93
N SER A 238 20.70 -17.64 -8.07
CA SER A 238 21.71 -18.01 -9.08
C SER A 238 21.20 -17.77 -10.50
N PRO A 239 22.08 -17.53 -11.48
CA PRO A 239 21.66 -17.35 -12.88
C PRO A 239 20.82 -18.52 -13.42
N SER A 240 21.12 -19.75 -13.01
CA SER A 240 20.36 -20.95 -13.42
C SER A 240 18.95 -20.95 -12.83
N ARG A 241 18.78 -20.59 -11.54
CA ARG A 241 17.47 -20.46 -10.90
C ARG A 241 16.65 -19.33 -11.52
N TRP A 242 17.30 -18.19 -11.82
CA TRP A 242 16.63 -17.10 -12.53
C TRP A 242 16.10 -17.54 -13.89
N LYS A 243 16.92 -18.23 -14.69
CA LYS A 243 16.51 -18.74 -16.01
C LYS A 243 15.34 -19.72 -15.92
N ALA A 244 15.35 -20.61 -14.92
CA ALA A 244 14.25 -21.55 -14.68
C ALA A 244 12.97 -20.80 -14.30
N PHE A 245 13.05 -19.81 -13.40
CA PHE A 245 11.94 -18.95 -13.02
C PHE A 245 11.38 -18.17 -14.23
N GLU A 246 12.24 -17.53 -15.01
CA GLU A 246 11.85 -16.77 -16.19
C GLU A 246 11.11 -17.65 -17.20
N SER A 247 11.62 -18.86 -17.45
CA SER A 247 10.97 -19.86 -18.32
C SER A 247 9.60 -20.29 -17.78
N ALA A 248 9.49 -20.54 -16.48
CA ALA A 248 8.22 -20.93 -15.84
C ALA A 248 7.20 -19.78 -15.85
N TYR A 249 7.65 -18.55 -15.63
CA TYR A 249 6.78 -17.38 -15.69
C TYR A 249 6.30 -17.09 -17.11
N GLN A 250 7.20 -17.21 -18.10
CA GLN A 250 6.90 -17.00 -19.52
C GLN A 250 5.74 -17.88 -20.03
N GLN A 251 5.54 -19.06 -19.44
CA GLN A 251 4.42 -19.94 -19.77
C GLN A 251 3.04 -19.37 -19.40
N GLN A 252 3.01 -18.31 -18.59
CA GLN A 252 1.78 -17.59 -18.19
C GLN A 252 1.51 -16.35 -19.06
N ALA A 253 2.33 -16.13 -20.11
CA ALA A 253 2.12 -15.03 -21.05
C ALA A 253 0.76 -15.16 -21.75
N THR A 254 0.16 -14.01 -22.02
CA THR A 254 -1.10 -13.87 -22.76
C THR A 254 -0.86 -13.09 -24.04
N ASP A 255 -1.88 -12.91 -24.85
CA ASP A 255 -1.87 -12.00 -26.02
C ASP A 255 -1.62 -10.53 -25.64
N ARG A 256 -1.87 -10.15 -24.36
CA ARG A 256 -1.61 -8.82 -23.81
C ARG A 256 -0.20 -8.66 -23.25
N GLY A 257 0.61 -9.70 -23.20
CA GLY A 257 1.95 -9.72 -22.62
C GLY A 257 2.06 -10.56 -21.34
N ILE A 258 3.08 -10.28 -20.55
CA ILE A 258 3.37 -10.93 -19.26
C ILE A 258 2.49 -10.34 -18.17
N PRO A 259 1.55 -11.10 -17.59
CA PRO A 259 0.67 -10.59 -16.55
C PRO A 259 1.39 -10.53 -15.19
N LEU A 260 1.03 -9.52 -14.40
CA LEU A 260 1.33 -9.44 -12.97
C LEU A 260 0.06 -8.94 -12.27
N SER A 261 -0.62 -9.84 -11.58
CA SER A 261 -1.95 -9.63 -11.02
C SER A 261 -1.87 -9.36 -9.52
N TYR A 262 -2.75 -8.50 -9.05
CA TYR A 262 -2.86 -8.13 -7.64
C TYR A 262 -4.31 -8.18 -7.19
N GLU A 263 -4.53 -8.74 -6.02
CA GLU A 263 -5.79 -8.64 -5.29
C GLU A 263 -5.78 -7.36 -4.46
N VAL A 264 -6.62 -6.41 -4.82
CA VAL A 264 -6.69 -5.09 -4.18
C VAL A 264 -8.01 -4.96 -3.43
N ALA A 265 -7.92 -4.66 -2.14
CA ALA A 265 -9.07 -4.25 -1.34
C ALA A 265 -9.27 -2.73 -1.44
N PHE A 266 -10.50 -2.32 -1.69
CA PHE A 266 -10.98 -0.94 -1.62
C PHE A 266 -11.96 -0.86 -0.46
N ILE A 267 -11.62 -0.11 0.59
CA ILE A 267 -12.36 -0.07 1.85
C ILE A 267 -12.77 1.36 2.13
N GLN A 268 -14.05 1.54 2.45
CA GLN A 268 -14.65 2.79 2.90
C GLN A 268 -15.11 2.63 4.35
N LEU A 269 -14.62 3.49 5.23
CA LEU A 269 -14.95 3.48 6.65
C LEU A 269 -15.56 4.82 7.04
N THR A 270 -16.39 4.80 8.08
CA THR A 270 -16.93 6.00 8.70
C THR A 270 -16.76 5.92 10.21
N LYS A 271 -16.26 6.96 10.83
CA LYS A 271 -16.29 7.11 12.27
C LYS A 271 -17.73 7.40 12.70
N VAL A 272 -18.26 6.53 13.54
CA VAL A 272 -19.61 6.74 14.12
C VAL A 272 -19.48 7.35 15.50
N ASP A 273 -20.41 8.25 15.84
CA ASP A 273 -20.53 8.75 17.20
C ASP A 273 -20.81 7.58 18.15
N HIS A 274 -20.00 7.44 19.16
CA HIS A 274 -20.35 6.69 20.36
C HIS A 274 -20.95 7.71 21.34
N GLY A 275 -22.28 7.94 21.18
CA GLY A 275 -23.07 8.79 22.07
C GLY A 275 -22.96 8.43 23.55
#